data_830f6e29c11302096f359a43132eb3fa
#
_entry.id   830f6e29c11302096f359a43132eb3fa
#
_cell.length_a   1.000
_cell.length_b   1.000
_cell.length_c   1.000
_cell.angle_alpha   90.00
_cell.angle_beta   90.00
_cell.angle_gamma   90.00
#
_symmetry.space_group_name_H-M   'P 1'
#
loop_
_entity.id
_entity.type
_entity.pdbx_description
1 polymer ?
#
loop_
_entity_poly.entity_id
_entity_poly.type
_entity_poly.pdbx_seq_one_letter_code
_entity_poly.pdbx_strand_id
1 'polypeptide(L)'
;MSHPSMIRGALAWSLLGFGLNAAAQTPALFKDADLKLGEKLIAQHKCNQCHAQKWTDDGKAIYRPKGRVNTPALLQGMVERCSTQLNLSLFPEEVTAMAAVLNRDHYRFTQ
;
A
#
# COMPACT_ATOMS: atom_id res chain seq x y z
N MET A 1 20.20 -70.17 -17.25
CA MET A 1 20.94 -68.90 -17.24
C MET A 1 19.96 -67.74 -17.03
N SER A 2 19.83 -67.31 -15.82
CA SER A 2 18.90 -66.26 -15.45
C SER A 2 19.65 -64.94 -15.28
N HIS A 3 19.27 -63.97 -16.07
CA HIS A 3 19.78 -62.61 -15.87
C HIS A 3 18.90 -61.88 -14.88
N PRO A 4 19.43 -61.31 -13.81
CA PRO A 4 18.60 -60.47 -12.95
C PRO A 4 18.46 -59.09 -13.56
N SER A 5 17.21 -58.73 -13.82
CA SER A 5 16.83 -57.37 -14.22
C SER A 5 17.06 -56.39 -13.08
N MET A 6 18.03 -55.52 -13.27
CA MET A 6 18.20 -54.36 -12.35
C MET A 6 17.11 -53.34 -12.63
N ILE A 7 16.16 -53.26 -11.71
CA ILE A 7 15.20 -52.18 -11.66
C ILE A 7 15.91 -50.95 -11.05
N ARG A 8 16.27 -50.02 -11.91
CA ARG A 8 16.72 -48.68 -11.45
C ARG A 8 15.49 -47.88 -11.08
N GLY A 9 15.26 -47.77 -9.75
CA GLY A 9 14.29 -46.85 -9.21
C GLY A 9 14.76 -45.42 -9.38
N ALA A 10 14.10 -44.69 -10.25
CA ALA A 10 14.28 -43.24 -10.34
C ALA A 10 13.53 -42.56 -9.18
N LEU A 11 14.28 -42.11 -8.17
CA LEU A 11 13.78 -41.23 -7.12
C LEU A 11 13.52 -39.86 -7.76
N ALA A 12 12.27 -39.60 -8.11
CA ALA A 12 11.82 -38.26 -8.46
C ALA A 12 11.75 -37.40 -7.18
N TRP A 13 12.72 -36.55 -6.99
CA TRP A 13 12.67 -35.51 -5.99
C TRP A 13 11.73 -34.42 -6.49
N SER A 14 10.49 -34.48 -6.04
CA SER A 14 9.55 -33.38 -6.20
C SER A 14 10.01 -32.22 -5.28
N LEU A 15 10.69 -31.24 -5.85
CA LEU A 15 10.94 -29.96 -5.23
C LEU A 15 9.61 -29.21 -5.16
N LEU A 16 8.90 -29.36 -4.04
CA LEU A 16 7.82 -28.47 -3.67
C LEU A 16 8.44 -27.10 -3.42
N GLY A 17 8.43 -26.27 -4.45
CA GLY A 17 8.76 -24.86 -4.31
C GLY A 17 7.71 -24.18 -3.44
N PHE A 18 8.01 -23.99 -2.17
CA PHE A 18 7.26 -23.06 -1.33
C PHE A 18 7.54 -21.66 -1.85
N GLY A 19 6.64 -21.16 -2.69
CA GLY A 19 6.62 -19.77 -3.04
C GLY A 19 6.36 -18.96 -1.78
N LEU A 20 7.40 -18.34 -1.24
CA LEU A 20 7.26 -17.31 -0.21
C LEU A 20 6.55 -16.13 -0.85
N ASN A 21 5.22 -16.09 -0.75
CA ASN A 21 4.46 -14.88 -0.98
C ASN A 21 4.85 -13.89 0.12
N ALA A 22 5.86 -13.06 -0.16
CA ALA A 22 6.14 -11.91 0.65
C ALA A 22 5.00 -10.92 0.43
N ALA A 23 3.90 -11.04 1.20
CA ALA A 23 2.90 -10.00 1.29
C ALA A 23 3.60 -8.73 1.78
N ALA A 24 3.51 -7.63 1.02
CA ALA A 24 4.03 -6.34 1.45
C ALA A 24 3.40 -6.01 2.81
N GLN A 25 4.25 -5.78 3.83
CA GLN A 25 3.77 -5.47 5.17
C GLN A 25 3.08 -4.10 5.16
N THR A 26 1.89 -4.05 5.75
CA THR A 26 1.20 -2.80 6.01
C THR A 26 1.78 -2.17 7.28
N PRO A 27 2.10 -0.86 7.29
CA PRO A 27 2.52 -0.19 8.51
C PRO A 27 1.50 -0.37 9.64
N ALA A 28 1.99 -0.54 10.87
CA ALA A 28 1.13 -0.73 12.04
C ALA A 28 0.07 0.37 12.17
N LEU A 29 0.42 1.61 11.81
CA LEU A 29 -0.47 2.77 11.83
C LEU A 29 -1.71 2.59 10.93
N PHE A 30 -1.59 1.83 9.84
CA PHE A 30 -2.65 1.63 8.86
C PHE A 30 -3.26 0.24 8.89
N LYS A 31 -2.85 -0.59 9.84
CA LYS A 31 -3.25 -2.01 9.90
C LYS A 31 -4.76 -2.22 9.91
N ASP A 32 -5.48 -1.41 10.68
CA ASP A 32 -6.93 -1.52 10.87
C ASP A 32 -7.70 -0.42 10.11
N ALA A 33 -7.05 0.27 9.17
CA ALA A 33 -7.68 1.33 8.40
C ALA A 33 -8.74 0.81 7.44
N ASP A 34 -9.87 1.50 7.36
CA ASP A 34 -10.92 1.22 6.39
C ASP A 34 -10.57 1.81 5.02
N LEU A 35 -9.98 0.99 4.16
CA LEU A 35 -9.55 1.44 2.83
C LEU A 35 -10.72 1.89 1.94
N LYS A 36 -11.89 1.27 2.06
CA LYS A 36 -13.08 1.67 1.29
C LYS A 36 -13.57 3.05 1.70
N LEU A 37 -13.57 3.31 3.01
CA LEU A 37 -13.87 4.65 3.54
C LEU A 37 -12.86 5.67 3.02
N GLY A 38 -11.57 5.35 3.05
CA GLY A 38 -10.50 6.21 2.53
C GLY A 38 -10.69 6.56 1.07
N GLU A 39 -10.96 5.58 0.23
CA GLU A 39 -11.25 5.76 -1.21
C GLU A 39 -12.46 6.68 -1.43
N LYS A 40 -13.54 6.44 -0.70
CA LYS A 40 -14.77 7.25 -0.77
C LYS A 40 -14.48 8.70 -0.41
N LEU A 41 -13.75 8.95 0.67
CA LEU A 41 -13.44 10.31 1.15
C LEU A 41 -12.52 11.05 0.17
N ILE A 42 -11.51 10.40 -0.36
CA ILE A 42 -10.60 10.99 -1.36
C ILE A 42 -11.40 11.41 -2.61
N ALA A 43 -12.31 10.58 -3.08
CA ALA A 43 -13.18 10.90 -4.21
C ALA A 43 -14.19 12.00 -3.88
N GLN A 44 -14.85 11.93 -2.73
CA GLN A 44 -15.86 12.88 -2.28
C GLN A 44 -15.29 14.29 -2.14
N HIS A 45 -14.09 14.44 -1.59
CA HIS A 45 -13.43 15.72 -1.40
C HIS A 45 -12.60 16.16 -2.61
N LYS A 46 -12.64 15.41 -3.69
CA LYS A 46 -11.99 15.75 -4.98
C LYS A 46 -10.49 16.03 -4.83
N CYS A 47 -9.82 15.28 -3.98
CA CYS A 47 -8.40 15.47 -3.68
C CYS A 47 -7.53 15.42 -4.93
N ASN A 48 -7.77 14.44 -5.80
CA ASN A 48 -7.00 14.27 -7.04
C ASN A 48 -7.22 15.40 -8.04
N GLN A 49 -8.42 15.98 -8.11
CA GLN A 49 -8.69 17.10 -9.00
C GLN A 49 -7.93 18.35 -8.58
N CYS A 50 -7.90 18.65 -7.28
CA CYS A 50 -7.15 19.78 -6.75
C CYS A 50 -5.64 19.60 -6.96
N HIS A 51 -5.11 18.41 -6.71
CA HIS A 51 -3.70 18.09 -6.95
C HIS A 51 -3.34 18.16 -8.44
N ALA A 52 -4.20 17.71 -9.32
CA ALA A 52 -3.99 17.75 -10.78
C ALA A 52 -3.81 19.17 -11.32
N GLN A 53 -4.38 20.19 -10.67
CA GLN A 53 -4.24 21.59 -11.07
C GLN A 53 -2.84 22.16 -10.76
N LYS A 54 -2.12 21.60 -9.79
CA LYS A 54 -0.85 22.12 -9.28
C LYS A 54 0.35 21.26 -9.62
N TRP A 55 0.15 19.98 -9.82
CA TRP A 55 1.22 19.00 -10.06
C TRP A 55 0.95 18.18 -11.30
N THR A 56 2.01 17.75 -11.95
CA THR A 56 1.98 16.88 -13.13
C THR A 56 1.52 15.46 -12.79
N ASP A 57 1.33 14.61 -13.80
CA ASP A 57 0.89 13.22 -13.67
C ASP A 57 -0.46 13.10 -12.93
N ASP A 58 -1.46 13.90 -13.35
CA ASP A 58 -2.78 13.97 -12.72
C ASP A 58 -2.71 14.23 -11.20
N GLY A 59 -1.74 15.02 -10.77
CA GLY A 59 -1.52 15.36 -9.37
C GLY A 59 -0.68 14.35 -8.60
N LYS A 60 -0.33 13.21 -9.18
CA LYS A 60 0.45 12.15 -8.51
C LYS A 60 1.89 12.56 -8.22
N ALA A 61 2.43 13.53 -8.95
CA ALA A 61 3.78 14.03 -8.74
C ALA A 61 4.02 14.61 -7.33
N ILE A 62 2.96 14.96 -6.59
CA ILE A 62 3.08 15.39 -5.19
C ILE A 62 3.47 14.24 -4.26
N TYR A 63 3.14 12.99 -4.61
CA TYR A 63 3.38 11.83 -3.76
C TYR A 63 4.80 11.30 -3.94
N ARG A 64 5.72 11.76 -3.09
CA ARG A 64 7.15 11.41 -3.16
C ARG A 64 7.59 10.69 -1.90
N PRO A 65 7.73 9.34 -1.91
CA PRO A 65 8.12 8.57 -0.72
C PRO A 65 9.48 8.96 -0.14
N LYS A 66 10.37 9.49 -0.97
CA LYS A 66 11.71 9.96 -0.58
C LYS A 66 11.77 11.47 -0.32
N GLY A 67 10.64 12.16 -0.38
CA GLY A 67 10.55 13.59 -0.13
C GLY A 67 10.37 13.91 1.35
N ARG A 68 9.67 15.02 1.64
CA ARG A 68 9.39 15.45 3.02
C ARG A 68 8.48 14.48 3.78
N VAL A 69 7.51 13.88 3.08
CA VAL A 69 6.62 12.86 3.62
C VAL A 69 7.26 11.51 3.34
N ASN A 70 8.09 11.03 4.25
CA ASN A 70 8.89 9.82 4.09
C ASN A 70 8.63 8.75 5.16
N THR A 71 7.59 8.92 5.96
CA THR A 71 7.12 7.94 6.94
C THR A 71 5.59 7.86 6.96
N PRO A 72 5.00 6.75 7.45
CA PRO A 72 3.55 6.66 7.63
C PRO A 72 2.98 7.77 8.53
N ALA A 73 3.65 8.10 9.61
CA ALA A 73 3.22 9.16 10.53
C ALA A 73 3.21 10.54 9.87
N LEU A 74 4.23 10.86 9.06
CA LEU A 74 4.27 12.10 8.31
C LEU A 74 3.19 12.15 7.23
N LEU A 75 2.89 11.01 6.60
CA LEU A 75 1.80 10.92 5.63
C LEU A 75 0.44 11.20 6.29
N GLN A 76 0.16 10.58 7.42
CA GLN A 76 -1.07 10.85 8.19
C GLN A 76 -1.16 12.30 8.61
N GLY A 77 -0.07 12.86 9.14
CA GLY A 77 -0.01 14.27 9.54
C GLY A 77 -0.23 15.24 8.38
N MET A 78 0.25 14.90 7.17
CA MET A 78 0.02 15.72 5.98
C MET A 78 -1.44 15.68 5.54
N VAL A 79 -2.09 14.52 5.56
CA VAL A 79 -3.53 14.38 5.26
C VAL A 79 -4.36 15.18 6.26
N GLU A 80 -4.04 15.08 7.55
CA GLU A 80 -4.71 15.86 8.60
C GLU A 80 -4.56 17.35 8.37
N ARG A 81 -3.34 17.80 8.10
CA ARG A 81 -3.06 19.23 7.83
C ARG A 81 -3.85 19.76 6.64
N CYS A 82 -3.85 19.02 5.51
CA CYS A 82 -4.61 19.41 4.32
C CYS A 82 -6.11 19.43 4.61
N SER A 83 -6.62 18.45 5.34
CA SER A 83 -8.03 18.37 5.73
C SER A 83 -8.43 19.56 6.61
N THR A 84 -7.58 19.95 7.54
CA THR A 84 -7.80 21.12 8.40
C THR A 84 -7.79 22.41 7.59
N GLN A 85 -6.84 22.58 6.68
CA GLN A 85 -6.76 23.76 5.81
C GLN A 85 -7.99 23.91 4.89
N LEU A 86 -8.59 22.80 4.50
CA LEU A 86 -9.79 22.75 3.66
C LEU A 86 -11.10 22.74 4.48
N ASN A 87 -11.02 22.81 5.82
CA ASN A 87 -12.17 22.76 6.73
C ASN A 87 -13.07 21.54 6.54
N LEU A 88 -12.47 20.36 6.32
CA LEU A 88 -13.24 19.14 6.06
C LEU A 88 -13.84 18.51 7.31
N SER A 89 -13.36 18.89 8.50
CA SER A 89 -13.85 18.38 9.80
C SER A 89 -13.86 16.84 9.87
N LEU A 90 -12.77 16.20 9.42
CA LEU A 90 -12.65 14.74 9.42
C LEU A 90 -12.32 14.20 10.81
N PHE A 91 -12.87 13.03 11.13
CA PHE A 91 -12.48 12.27 12.31
C PHE A 91 -11.09 11.63 12.12
N PRO A 92 -10.36 11.33 13.21
CA PRO A 92 -9.03 10.73 13.13
C PRO A 92 -8.99 9.43 12.32
N GLU A 93 -10.00 8.58 12.44
CA GLU A 93 -10.11 7.33 11.68
C GLU A 93 -10.31 7.58 10.18
N GLU A 94 -10.99 8.65 9.80
CA GLU A 94 -11.17 9.06 8.40
C GLU A 94 -9.85 9.54 7.80
N VAL A 95 -9.10 10.34 8.55
CA VAL A 95 -7.74 10.77 8.17
C VAL A 95 -6.83 9.56 7.98
N THR A 96 -6.86 8.61 8.92
CA THR A 96 -6.09 7.38 8.85
C THR A 96 -6.47 6.55 7.63
N ALA A 97 -7.77 6.42 7.36
CA ALA A 97 -8.28 5.70 6.19
C ALA A 97 -7.77 6.30 4.87
N MET A 98 -7.81 7.61 4.73
CA MET A 98 -7.29 8.31 3.55
C MET A 98 -5.78 8.14 3.40
N ALA A 99 -5.03 8.31 4.50
CA ALA A 99 -3.58 8.12 4.50
C ALA A 99 -3.19 6.68 4.13
N ALA A 100 -3.94 5.69 4.60
CA ALA A 100 -3.72 4.29 4.27
C ALA A 100 -3.91 4.01 2.76
N VAL A 101 -4.91 4.61 2.14
CA VAL A 101 -5.13 4.50 0.68
C VAL A 101 -3.97 5.14 -0.09
N LEU A 102 -3.52 6.33 0.31
CA LEU A 102 -2.38 7.00 -0.31
C LEU A 102 -1.08 6.20 -0.13
N ASN A 103 -0.92 5.54 1.02
CA ASN A 103 0.20 4.64 1.23
C ASN A 103 0.14 3.42 0.30
N ARG A 104 -1.02 2.77 0.21
CA ARG A 104 -1.22 1.62 -0.68
C ARG A 104 -0.89 1.94 -2.13
N ASP A 105 -1.33 3.10 -2.61
CA ASP A 105 -1.30 3.43 -4.03
C ASP A 105 -0.03 4.17 -4.45
N HIS A 106 0.60 4.94 -3.56
CA HIS A 106 1.68 5.86 -3.93
C HIS A 106 2.94 5.73 -3.09
N TYR A 107 2.83 5.79 -1.76
CA TYR A 107 4.02 5.85 -0.88
C TYR A 107 4.63 4.48 -0.62
N ARG A 108 3.81 3.47 -0.38
CA ARG A 108 4.22 2.07 -0.18
C ARG A 108 5.19 1.86 0.99
N PHE A 109 5.03 2.66 2.04
CA PHE A 109 5.75 2.44 3.29
C PHE A 109 5.35 1.10 3.90
N THR A 110 6.31 0.41 4.51
CA THR A 110 6.11 -0.91 5.15
C THR A 110 6.31 -0.88 6.65
N GLN A 111 6.76 0.23 7.19
CA GLN A 111 7.02 0.44 8.62
C GLN A 111 6.50 1.80 9.08
#